data_a80cfe365e447167bf98bf621f2a7b61
#
_entry.id   a80cfe365e447167bf98bf621f2a7b61
#
_cell.length_a   1.000
_cell.length_b   1.000
_cell.length_c   1.000
_cell.angle_alpha   90.00
_cell.angle_beta   90.00
_cell.angle_gamma   90.00
#
_symmetry.space_group_name_H-M   'P 1'
#
loop_
_entity.id
_entity.type
_entity.pdbx_description
1 polymer ?
#
loop_
_entity_poly.entity_id
_entity_poly.type
_entity_poly.pdbx_seq_one_letter_code
_entity_poly.pdbx_strand_id
1 'polypeptide(L)'
;QNPKWSGPQRYRQASDLAVNASVVAAGIHYFLNLIANPKWRAQPSDPNNPEAVRMAEFVDSVMADINQPWASIVRQAGMFRFHGFSVQEWIAKHRDDGMIGLESVESRPQHTIERWAVDDFGTVLGMFQRNPQTSQILGLPRSKVMYIVEDTLTDSPEGLGVFRHLAEPNH
;
A
#
# COMPACT_ATOMS: atom_id res chain seq x y z
N GLN A 1 28.12 -0.28 -0.11
CA GLN A 1 26.74 -0.74 0.12
C GLN A 1 26.67 -2.23 -0.20
N ASN A 2 25.98 -2.99 0.64
CA ASN A 2 25.75 -4.41 0.38
C ASN A 2 24.84 -4.57 -0.86
N PRO A 3 25.30 -5.23 -1.95
CA PRO A 3 24.53 -5.37 -3.18
C PRO A 3 23.17 -6.07 -2.99
N LYS A 4 23.07 -6.94 -1.97
CA LYS A 4 21.83 -7.64 -1.64
C LYS A 4 20.71 -6.71 -1.13
N TRP A 5 21.08 -5.53 -0.61
CA TRP A 5 20.16 -4.53 -0.08
C TRP A 5 19.97 -3.33 -1.03
N SER A 6 20.28 -3.49 -2.30
CA SER A 6 20.07 -2.47 -3.34
C SER A 6 19.03 -2.92 -4.36
N GLY A 7 18.33 -1.95 -4.96
CA GLY A 7 17.32 -2.20 -6.00
C GLY A 7 16.18 -3.15 -5.58
N PRO A 8 15.55 -3.83 -6.52
CA PRO A 8 14.43 -4.75 -6.26
C PRO A 8 14.80 -5.97 -5.38
N GLN A 9 16.07 -6.34 -5.31
CA GLN A 9 16.51 -7.47 -4.49
C GLN A 9 16.31 -7.22 -2.99
N ARG A 10 16.41 -5.97 -2.53
CA ARG A 10 16.17 -5.62 -1.11
C ARG A 10 14.78 -6.03 -0.63
N TYR A 11 13.77 -5.91 -1.49
CA TYR A 11 12.40 -6.28 -1.12
C TYR A 11 12.21 -7.79 -0.96
N ARG A 12 12.93 -8.58 -1.75
CA ARG A 12 12.96 -10.04 -1.57
C ARG A 12 13.64 -10.42 -0.27
N GLN A 13 14.79 -9.81 0.04
CA GLN A 13 15.48 -10.02 1.32
C GLN A 13 14.60 -9.62 2.52
N ALA A 14 13.90 -8.50 2.41
CA ALA A 14 12.95 -8.06 3.43
C ALA A 14 11.80 -9.06 3.63
N SER A 15 11.26 -9.61 2.53
CA SER A 15 10.23 -10.64 2.59
C SER A 15 10.76 -11.93 3.22
N ASP A 16 11.99 -12.33 2.91
CA ASP A 16 12.63 -13.51 3.50
C ASP A 16 12.84 -13.33 5.03
N LEU A 17 13.24 -12.14 5.47
CA LEU A 17 13.32 -11.81 6.90
C LEU A 17 11.95 -11.86 7.58
N ALA A 18 10.93 -11.32 6.93
CA ALA A 18 9.56 -11.31 7.46
C ALA A 18 8.99 -12.73 7.66
N VAL A 19 9.40 -13.68 6.82
CA VAL A 19 8.91 -15.08 6.89
C VAL A 19 9.79 -15.92 7.81
N ASN A 20 11.11 -15.77 7.75
CA ASN A 20 12.06 -16.71 8.38
C ASN A 20 12.57 -16.27 9.76
N ALA A 21 12.47 -14.98 10.10
CA ALA A 21 12.88 -14.47 11.42
C ALA A 21 11.66 -14.30 12.33
N SER A 22 11.45 -15.21 13.28
CA SER A 22 10.26 -15.26 14.14
C SER A 22 10.01 -13.95 14.91
N VAL A 23 11.06 -13.30 15.41
CA VAL A 23 10.94 -12.01 16.12
C VAL A 23 10.48 -10.90 15.18
N VAL A 24 11.01 -10.85 13.96
CA VAL A 24 10.60 -9.88 12.94
C VAL A 24 9.15 -10.12 12.53
N ALA A 25 8.79 -11.38 12.26
CA ALA A 25 7.42 -11.78 11.95
C ALA A 25 6.44 -11.36 13.06
N ALA A 26 6.80 -11.61 14.33
CA ALA A 26 5.95 -11.23 15.47
C ALA A 26 5.74 -9.71 15.54
N GLY A 27 6.79 -8.91 15.34
CA GLY A 27 6.69 -7.45 15.31
C GLY A 27 5.79 -6.94 14.17
N ILE A 28 5.93 -7.52 12.98
CA ILE A 28 5.08 -7.20 11.82
C ILE A 28 3.62 -7.54 12.12
N HIS A 29 3.35 -8.76 12.59
CA HIS A 29 1.98 -9.18 12.91
C HIS A 29 1.35 -8.33 14.01
N TYR A 30 2.12 -7.98 15.05
CA TYR A 30 1.65 -7.11 16.11
C TYR A 30 1.20 -5.74 15.55
N PHE A 31 2.07 -5.07 14.79
CA PHE A 31 1.73 -3.77 14.18
C PHE A 31 0.53 -3.86 13.25
N LEU A 32 0.53 -4.84 12.33
CA LEU A 32 -0.56 -4.99 11.35
C LEU A 32 -1.90 -5.32 12.04
N ASN A 33 -1.89 -6.05 13.15
CA ASN A 33 -3.10 -6.30 13.93
C ASN A 33 -3.61 -5.04 14.64
N LEU A 34 -2.71 -4.19 15.14
CA LEU A 34 -3.12 -2.93 15.76
C LEU A 34 -3.89 -2.02 14.81
N ILE A 35 -3.50 -1.96 13.53
CA ILE A 35 -4.15 -1.07 12.55
C ILE A 35 -5.33 -1.72 11.83
N ALA A 36 -5.36 -3.06 11.70
CA ALA A 36 -6.37 -3.77 10.93
C ALA A 36 -7.56 -4.25 11.75
N ASN A 37 -7.39 -4.54 13.04
CA ASN A 37 -8.46 -5.05 13.91
C ASN A 37 -9.50 -4.00 14.34
N PRO A 38 -9.20 -2.68 14.44
CA PRO A 38 -10.22 -1.67 14.71
C PRO A 38 -11.33 -1.68 13.66
N LYS A 39 -12.55 -1.40 14.09
CA LYS A 39 -13.65 -1.14 13.16
C LYS A 39 -13.45 0.22 12.50
N TRP A 40 -13.10 0.19 11.24
CA TRP A 40 -13.05 1.37 10.40
C TRP A 40 -14.46 1.82 10.03
N ARG A 41 -14.72 3.12 10.18
CA ARG A 41 -15.99 3.74 9.80
C ARG A 41 -15.74 5.12 9.23
N ALA A 42 -16.53 5.51 8.25
CA ALA A 42 -16.57 6.89 7.80
C ALA A 42 -17.36 7.74 8.79
N GLN A 43 -16.85 8.93 9.10
CA GLN A 43 -17.55 9.91 9.92
C GLN A 43 -17.89 11.14 9.06
N PRO A 44 -19.11 11.66 9.15
CA PRO A 44 -19.46 12.90 8.46
C PRO A 44 -18.63 14.07 9.04
N SER A 45 -18.17 14.94 8.15
CA SER A 45 -17.44 16.16 8.56
C SER A 45 -18.31 17.11 9.40
N ASP A 46 -19.61 17.11 9.14
CA ASP A 46 -20.64 17.82 9.93
C ASP A 46 -21.84 16.89 10.13
N PRO A 47 -22.10 16.44 11.37
CA PRO A 47 -23.24 15.57 11.68
C PRO A 47 -24.62 16.21 11.42
N ASN A 48 -24.67 17.55 11.37
CA ASN A 48 -25.91 18.29 11.11
C ASN A 48 -26.16 18.55 9.62
N ASN A 49 -25.19 18.25 8.76
CA ASN A 49 -25.32 18.38 7.32
C ASN A 49 -25.77 17.03 6.71
N PRO A 50 -27.02 16.94 6.18
CA PRO A 50 -27.55 15.69 5.60
C PRO A 50 -26.70 15.14 4.46
N GLU A 51 -26.04 16.00 3.69
CA GLU A 51 -25.18 15.58 2.59
C GLU A 51 -23.89 14.91 3.11
N ALA A 52 -23.25 15.49 4.11
CA ALA A 52 -22.06 14.91 4.74
C ALA A 52 -22.39 13.55 5.39
N VAL A 53 -23.55 13.42 6.03
CA VAL A 53 -24.03 12.15 6.60
C VAL A 53 -24.21 11.10 5.48
N ARG A 54 -24.92 11.45 4.40
CA ARG A 54 -25.14 10.57 3.26
C ARG A 54 -23.84 10.12 2.61
N MET A 55 -22.84 11.02 2.50
CA MET A 55 -21.52 10.67 1.96
C MET A 55 -20.77 9.68 2.85
N ALA A 56 -20.82 9.85 4.16
CA ALA A 56 -20.19 8.92 5.11
C ALA A 56 -20.87 7.54 5.06
N GLU A 57 -22.19 7.48 5.02
CA GLU A 57 -22.95 6.23 4.85
C GLU A 57 -22.63 5.54 3.53
N PHE A 58 -22.46 6.31 2.44
CA PHE A 58 -22.04 5.77 1.16
C PHE A 58 -20.64 5.15 1.25
N VAL A 59 -19.66 5.82 1.85
CA VAL A 59 -18.31 5.26 2.04
C VAL A 59 -18.34 3.98 2.88
N ASP A 60 -19.09 3.95 3.98
CA ASP A 60 -19.27 2.74 4.80
C ASP A 60 -19.88 1.60 3.97
N SER A 61 -20.87 1.92 3.11
CA SER A 61 -21.50 0.92 2.22
C SER A 61 -20.52 0.37 1.17
N VAL A 62 -19.62 1.21 0.63
CA VAL A 62 -18.57 0.78 -0.31
C VAL A 62 -17.57 -0.13 0.40
N MET A 63 -17.18 0.19 1.63
CA MET A 63 -16.27 -0.63 2.43
C MET A 63 -16.88 -2.01 2.77
N ALA A 64 -18.20 -2.09 2.93
CA ALA A 64 -18.92 -3.33 3.19
C ALA A 64 -19.15 -4.19 1.93
N ASP A 65 -19.24 -3.54 0.77
CA ASP A 65 -19.59 -4.17 -0.53
C ASP A 65 -18.35 -4.60 -1.35
N ILE A 66 -17.15 -4.33 -0.88
CA ILE A 66 -15.90 -4.72 -1.55
C ILE A 66 -15.66 -6.24 -1.44
N ASN A 67 -15.10 -6.86 -2.49
CA ASN A 67 -14.94 -8.31 -2.60
C ASN A 67 -13.92 -8.94 -1.63
N GLN A 68 -13.30 -8.15 -0.77
CA GLN A 68 -12.29 -8.59 0.19
C GLN A 68 -12.48 -7.92 1.55
N PRO A 69 -12.09 -8.56 2.67
CA PRO A 69 -12.20 -7.94 3.97
C PRO A 69 -11.40 -6.63 4.05
N TRP A 70 -12.02 -5.56 4.55
CA TRP A 70 -11.35 -4.26 4.72
C TRP A 70 -10.06 -4.36 5.56
N ALA A 71 -10.08 -5.20 6.59
CA ALA A 71 -8.91 -5.49 7.41
C ALA A 71 -7.71 -6.01 6.59
N SER A 72 -7.96 -6.81 5.53
CA SER A 72 -6.90 -7.31 4.64
C SER A 72 -6.28 -6.18 3.83
N ILE A 73 -7.10 -5.25 3.34
CA ILE A 73 -6.62 -4.06 2.62
C ILE A 73 -5.74 -3.21 3.54
N VAL A 74 -6.20 -2.95 4.78
CA VAL A 74 -5.45 -2.18 5.77
C VAL A 74 -4.12 -2.85 6.13
N ARG A 75 -4.10 -4.19 6.27
CA ARG A 75 -2.86 -4.94 6.51
C ARG A 75 -1.87 -4.79 5.37
N GLN A 76 -2.33 -4.94 4.12
CA GLN A 76 -1.48 -4.78 2.94
C GLN A 76 -0.98 -3.34 2.81
N ALA A 77 -1.83 -2.37 3.03
CA ALA A 77 -1.46 -0.97 3.06
C ALA A 77 -0.41 -0.70 4.14
N GLY A 78 -0.58 -1.26 5.34
CA GLY A 78 0.33 -1.11 6.49
C GLY A 78 1.76 -1.60 6.25
N MET A 79 2.00 -2.38 5.20
CA MET A 79 3.35 -2.80 4.82
C MET A 79 4.28 -1.65 4.44
N PHE A 80 3.74 -0.43 4.21
CA PHE A 80 4.57 0.76 3.98
C PHE A 80 5.56 0.99 5.12
N ARG A 81 5.16 0.72 6.36
CA ARG A 81 6.02 0.88 7.54
C ARG A 81 7.29 0.03 7.47
N PHE A 82 7.19 -1.14 6.87
CA PHE A 82 8.30 -2.11 6.81
C PHE A 82 9.16 -1.94 5.57
N HIS A 83 8.53 -1.76 4.41
CA HIS A 83 9.23 -1.62 3.13
C HIS A 83 9.63 -0.19 2.76
N GLY A 84 9.04 0.82 3.42
CA GLY A 84 9.20 2.23 3.12
C GLY A 84 8.04 2.79 2.30
N PHE A 85 7.34 1.96 1.55
CA PHE A 85 6.14 2.34 0.83
C PHE A 85 5.22 1.14 0.60
N SER A 86 3.97 1.43 0.28
CA SER A 86 3.01 0.44 -0.24
C SER A 86 2.16 1.06 -1.35
N VAL A 87 1.74 0.21 -2.27
CA VAL A 87 0.91 0.60 -3.40
C VAL A 87 -0.25 -0.37 -3.52
N GLN A 88 -1.46 0.17 -3.56
CA GLN A 88 -2.67 -0.57 -3.82
C GLN A 88 -3.39 0.06 -5.02
N GLU A 89 -3.68 -0.74 -6.03
CA GLU A 89 -4.53 -0.33 -7.14
C GLU A 89 -5.99 -0.57 -6.78
N TRP A 90 -6.82 0.45 -6.93
CA TRP A 90 -8.25 0.32 -6.72
C TRP A 90 -8.98 0.06 -8.03
N ILE A 91 -9.90 -0.92 -7.99
CA ILE A 91 -10.71 -1.32 -9.12
C ILE A 91 -12.15 -0.94 -8.83
N ALA A 92 -12.72 -0.10 -9.70
CA ALA A 92 -14.09 0.36 -9.56
C ALA A 92 -15.09 -0.66 -10.14
N LYS A 93 -16.30 -0.69 -9.59
CA LYS A 93 -17.45 -1.41 -10.14
C LYS A 93 -18.70 -0.53 -10.17
N HIS A 94 -19.60 -0.82 -11.09
CA HIS A 94 -20.96 -0.30 -11.02
C HIS A 94 -21.75 -1.11 -9.99
N ARG A 95 -22.46 -0.42 -9.12
CA ARG A 95 -23.33 -1.00 -8.09
C ARG A 95 -24.78 -1.03 -8.57
N ASP A 96 -25.60 -1.85 -7.93
CA ASP A 96 -27.04 -1.99 -8.25
C ASP A 96 -27.83 -0.70 -7.96
N ASP A 97 -27.30 0.16 -7.06
CA ASP A 97 -27.88 1.49 -6.77
C ASP A 97 -27.55 2.56 -7.83
N GLY A 98 -26.86 2.17 -8.91
CA GLY A 98 -26.41 3.06 -9.98
C GLY A 98 -25.18 3.90 -9.66
N MET A 99 -24.61 3.75 -8.47
CA MET A 99 -23.39 4.44 -8.03
C MET A 99 -22.14 3.65 -8.44
N ILE A 100 -20.99 4.32 -8.42
CA ILE A 100 -19.69 3.67 -8.62
C ILE A 100 -19.09 3.37 -7.24
N GLY A 101 -18.83 2.09 -6.98
CA GLY A 101 -18.14 1.62 -5.78
C GLY A 101 -16.80 0.99 -6.12
N LEU A 102 -16.22 0.27 -5.16
CA LEU A 102 -14.97 -0.47 -5.32
C LEU A 102 -15.27 -1.97 -5.44
N GLU A 103 -14.73 -2.60 -6.47
CA GLU A 103 -14.74 -4.05 -6.62
C GLU A 103 -13.66 -4.67 -5.73
N SER A 104 -12.44 -4.18 -5.84
CA SER A 104 -11.29 -4.63 -5.05
C SER A 104 -10.23 -3.54 -4.90
N VAL A 105 -9.31 -3.76 -3.96
CA VAL A 105 -8.09 -2.98 -3.78
C VAL A 105 -6.90 -3.94 -3.79
N GLU A 106 -6.19 -3.99 -4.92
CA GLU A 106 -5.15 -4.98 -5.18
C GLU A 106 -3.77 -4.46 -4.78
N SER A 107 -3.09 -5.17 -3.89
CA SER A 107 -1.72 -4.82 -3.53
C SER A 107 -0.76 -5.05 -4.71
N ARG A 108 0.12 -4.08 -4.92
CA ARG A 108 1.19 -4.15 -5.91
C ARG A 108 2.51 -4.40 -5.17
N PRO A 109 3.04 -5.66 -5.22
CA PRO A 109 4.23 -6.01 -4.44
C PRO A 109 5.44 -5.15 -4.81
N GLN A 110 6.18 -4.69 -3.83
CA GLN A 110 7.29 -3.75 -3.98
C GLN A 110 8.37 -4.26 -4.94
N HIS A 111 8.67 -5.55 -4.93
CA HIS A 111 9.68 -6.15 -5.79
C HIS A 111 9.28 -6.20 -7.28
N THR A 112 8.03 -5.92 -7.62
CA THR A 112 7.54 -5.87 -9.00
C THR A 112 7.60 -4.47 -9.60
N ILE A 113 7.86 -3.46 -8.78
CA ILE A 113 7.96 -2.07 -9.24
C ILE A 113 9.35 -1.85 -9.83
N GLU A 114 9.40 -1.56 -11.12
CA GLU A 114 10.63 -1.39 -11.89
C GLU A 114 11.17 0.04 -11.80
N ARG A 115 10.28 1.02 -11.88
CA ARG A 115 10.64 2.43 -11.84
C ARG A 115 9.44 3.30 -11.49
N TRP A 116 9.74 4.48 -10.99
CA TRP A 116 8.78 5.54 -10.71
C TRP A 116 8.74 6.55 -11.85
N ALA A 117 7.55 7.06 -12.14
CA ALA A 117 7.37 8.25 -12.95
C ALA A 117 7.24 9.43 -11.99
N VAL A 118 8.18 10.38 -12.08
CA VAL A 118 8.20 11.59 -11.26
C VAL A 118 8.30 12.80 -12.16
N ASP A 119 7.75 13.92 -11.71
CA ASP A 119 7.94 15.21 -12.39
C ASP A 119 9.28 15.88 -12.00
N ASP A 120 9.53 17.06 -12.56
CA ASP A 120 10.75 17.82 -12.30
C ASP A 120 10.88 18.32 -10.84
N PHE A 121 9.81 18.22 -10.06
CA PHE A 121 9.75 18.60 -8.65
C PHE A 121 9.80 17.39 -7.70
N GLY A 122 9.93 16.17 -8.26
CA GLY A 122 9.97 14.94 -7.49
C GLY A 122 8.58 14.39 -7.12
N THR A 123 7.48 14.96 -7.64
CA THR A 123 6.12 14.45 -7.39
C THR A 123 5.90 13.14 -8.12
N VAL A 124 5.38 12.14 -7.43
CA VAL A 124 5.08 10.83 -8.04
C VAL A 124 3.83 10.93 -8.92
N LEU A 125 4.02 10.78 -10.22
CA LEU A 125 2.96 10.74 -11.24
C LEU A 125 2.40 9.35 -11.47
N GLY A 126 3.16 8.32 -11.08
CA GLY A 126 2.80 6.92 -11.24
C GLY A 126 4.00 5.99 -11.12
N MET A 127 3.83 4.76 -11.54
CA MET A 127 4.89 3.77 -11.54
C MET A 127 4.77 2.79 -12.69
N PHE A 128 5.87 2.09 -12.96
CA PHE A 128 5.91 0.99 -13.92
C PHE A 128 6.15 -0.31 -13.17
N GLN A 129 5.24 -1.24 -13.34
CA GLN A 129 5.26 -2.56 -12.72
C GLN A 129 5.58 -3.63 -13.76
N ARG A 130 6.43 -4.58 -13.41
CA ARG A 130 6.65 -5.80 -14.19
C ARG A 130 5.66 -6.87 -13.75
N ASN A 131 4.88 -7.37 -14.69
CA ASN A 131 4.04 -8.54 -14.46
C ASN A 131 4.94 -9.78 -14.24
N PRO A 132 4.84 -10.47 -13.08
CA PRO A 132 5.70 -11.62 -12.79
C PRO A 132 5.51 -12.81 -13.75
N GLN A 133 4.33 -12.94 -14.35
CA GLN A 133 3.98 -14.06 -15.24
C GLN A 133 4.36 -13.80 -16.68
N THR A 134 4.09 -12.59 -17.18
CA THR A 134 4.28 -12.24 -18.59
C THR A 134 5.55 -11.44 -18.86
N SER A 135 6.23 -10.97 -17.80
CA SER A 135 7.37 -10.04 -17.87
C SER A 135 7.07 -8.71 -18.55
N GLN A 136 5.83 -8.44 -18.90
CA GLN A 136 5.42 -7.14 -19.45
C GLN A 136 5.50 -6.05 -18.41
N ILE A 137 5.91 -4.85 -18.83
CA ILE A 137 5.93 -3.66 -18.00
C ILE A 137 4.66 -2.86 -18.29
N LEU A 138 3.88 -2.62 -17.23
CA LEU A 138 2.63 -1.87 -17.27
C LEU A 138 2.78 -0.58 -16.49
N GLY A 139 2.29 0.52 -17.05
CA GLY A 139 2.24 1.81 -16.37
C GLY A 139 0.97 1.91 -15.50
N LEU A 140 1.14 2.27 -14.24
CA LEU A 140 0.06 2.54 -13.29
C LEU A 140 0.09 4.03 -12.93
N PRO A 141 -0.90 4.83 -13.40
CA PRO A 141 -0.96 6.25 -13.07
C PRO A 141 -1.32 6.46 -11.60
N ARG A 142 -0.84 7.57 -11.02
CA ARG A 142 -1.10 7.93 -9.61
C ARG A 142 -2.59 7.98 -9.27
N SER A 143 -3.43 8.36 -10.24
CA SER A 143 -4.89 8.43 -10.08
C SER A 143 -5.59 7.08 -9.88
N LYS A 144 -4.92 5.96 -10.17
CA LYS A 144 -5.48 4.61 -9.99
C LYS A 144 -4.91 3.86 -8.79
N VAL A 145 -4.05 4.50 -8.00
CA VAL A 145 -3.40 3.83 -6.89
C VAL A 145 -3.48 4.65 -5.61
N MET A 146 -3.66 3.96 -4.51
CA MET A 146 -3.35 4.45 -3.18
C MET A 146 -1.87 4.17 -2.94
N TYR A 147 -1.07 5.22 -2.94
CA TYR A 147 0.36 5.17 -2.67
C TYR A 147 0.63 5.80 -1.30
N ILE A 148 1.18 4.99 -0.41
CA ILE A 148 1.55 5.38 0.95
C ILE A 148 3.06 5.24 1.07
N VAL A 149 3.73 6.26 1.57
CA VAL A 149 5.17 6.30 1.74
C VAL A 149 5.51 6.63 3.19
N GLU A 150 6.48 5.90 3.74
CA GLU A 150 7.13 6.20 5.02
C GLU A 150 8.22 7.22 4.75
N ASP A 151 8.46 8.11 5.64
CA ASP A 151 9.52 9.11 5.66
C ASP A 151 10.39 9.25 4.38
N THR A 152 10.32 10.42 3.76
CA THR A 152 11.01 10.72 2.49
C THR A 152 12.30 11.51 2.68
N LEU A 153 13.08 11.21 3.72
CA LEU A 153 14.34 11.91 4.04
C LEU A 153 15.34 11.99 2.88
N THR A 154 15.14 11.22 1.82
CA THR A 154 16.06 11.12 0.67
C THR A 154 15.43 11.54 -0.65
N ASP A 155 14.30 12.20 -0.66
CA ASP A 155 13.51 12.54 -1.87
C ASP A 155 13.18 11.32 -2.76
N SER A 156 13.33 10.11 -2.20
CA SER A 156 13.04 8.87 -2.91
C SER A 156 11.56 8.50 -2.77
N PRO A 157 10.87 8.13 -3.86
CA PRO A 157 9.51 7.61 -3.80
C PRO A 157 9.36 6.34 -2.94
N GLU A 158 10.46 5.69 -2.60
CA GLU A 158 10.45 4.43 -1.90
C GLU A 158 10.53 4.55 -0.37
N GLY A 159 10.77 5.75 0.16
CA GLY A 159 10.83 5.99 1.60
C GLY A 159 11.87 5.16 2.35
N LEU A 160 11.81 5.22 3.67
CA LEU A 160 12.70 4.49 4.58
C LEU A 160 11.90 3.53 5.44
N GLY A 161 11.77 2.27 5.03
CA GLY A 161 11.09 1.26 5.83
C GLY A 161 11.97 0.66 6.92
N VAL A 162 11.35 0.10 7.95
CA VAL A 162 12.03 -0.55 9.10
C VAL A 162 13.02 -1.63 8.66
N PHE A 163 12.71 -2.39 7.60
CA PHE A 163 13.61 -3.43 7.09
C PHE A 163 14.99 -2.90 6.68
N ARG A 164 15.08 -1.63 6.28
CA ARG A 164 16.36 -1.02 5.91
C ARG A 164 17.33 -0.92 7.09
N HIS A 165 16.78 -0.80 8.31
CA HIS A 165 17.57 -0.73 9.55
C HIS A 165 17.93 -2.10 10.10
N LEU A 166 17.29 -3.17 9.61
CA LEU A 166 17.60 -4.55 10.00
C LEU A 166 18.70 -5.16 9.13
N ALA A 167 19.14 -4.48 8.06
CA ALA A 167 20.27 -4.90 7.26
C ALA A 167 21.54 -4.75 8.11
N GLU A 168 22.16 -5.87 8.51
CA GLU A 168 23.46 -5.84 9.16
C GLU A 168 24.49 -5.14 8.26
N PRO A 169 25.25 -4.16 8.77
CA PRO A 169 26.38 -3.66 8.04
C PRO A 169 27.38 -4.82 7.88
N ASN A 170 27.74 -5.15 6.64
CA ASN A 170 28.86 -6.08 6.42
C ASN A 170 30.12 -5.42 6.95
N HIS A 171 30.63 -5.93 8.06
CA HIS A 171 31.98 -5.68 8.54
C HIS A 171 32.97 -6.49 7.74
#